data_c577ed2d83b91fae54740422fe5d597c
#
_entry.id   c577ed2d83b91fae54740422fe5d597c
#
_cell.length_a   1.000
_cell.length_b   1.000
_cell.length_c   1.000
_cell.angle_alpha   90.00
_cell.angle_beta   90.00
_cell.angle_gamma   90.00
#
_symmetry.space_group_name_H-M   'P 1'
#
loop_
_entity.id
_entity.type
_entity.pdbx_description
1 polymer ?
#
loop_
_entity_poly.entity_id
_entity_poly.type
_entity_poly.pdbx_seq_one_letter_code
_entity_poly.pdbx_strand_id
1 'polypeptide(L)' 'MNTQDCIANAFAGESQANRKYKSFAEAAADEGYDQVAKLFRATSAAEEIHAKRLLRVGGYIGTTVA' A
#
# COMPACT_ATOMS: atom_id res chain seq x y z
N MET A 1 -20.64 10.45 -5.59
CA MET A 1 -19.30 9.89 -5.81
C MET A 1 -19.39 8.79 -6.86
N ASN A 2 -18.60 8.85 -7.90
CA ASN A 2 -18.62 7.83 -8.96
C ASN A 2 -17.59 6.73 -8.68
N THR A 3 -17.57 5.72 -9.53
CA THR A 3 -16.66 4.58 -9.38
C THR A 3 -15.20 5.00 -9.37
N GLN A 4 -14.82 5.95 -10.24
CA GLN A 4 -13.44 6.43 -10.30
C GLN A 4 -13.03 7.13 -9.00
N ASP A 5 -13.92 7.90 -8.41
CA ASP A 5 -13.65 8.56 -7.13
C ASP A 5 -13.48 7.54 -6.02
N CYS A 6 -14.30 6.48 -6.00
CA CYS A 6 -14.19 5.41 -5.03
C CYS A 6 -12.85 4.69 -5.15
N ILE A 7 -12.40 4.41 -6.36
CA ILE A 7 -11.12 3.77 -6.62
C ILE A 7 -9.96 4.67 -6.18
N ALA A 8 -10.04 5.95 -6.51
CA ALA A 8 -9.00 6.91 -6.12
C ALA A 8 -8.87 7.02 -4.61
N ASN A 9 -10.01 7.08 -3.90
CA ASN A 9 -9.99 7.13 -2.45
C ASN A 9 -9.44 5.86 -1.83
N ALA A 10 -9.81 4.70 -2.37
CA ALA A 10 -9.29 3.42 -1.89
C ALA A 10 -7.79 3.33 -2.14
N PHE A 11 -7.31 3.76 -3.31
CA PHE A 11 -5.89 3.76 -3.63
C PHE A 11 -5.11 4.66 -2.66
N ALA A 12 -5.64 5.84 -2.36
CA ALA A 12 -4.99 6.75 -1.42
C ALA A 12 -4.88 6.12 -0.02
N GLY A 13 -5.93 5.45 0.44
CA GLY A 13 -5.92 4.75 1.72
C GLY A 13 -4.91 3.62 1.76
N GLU A 14 -4.84 2.80 0.71
CA GLU A 14 -3.87 1.70 0.63
C GLU A 14 -2.43 2.24 0.60
N SER A 15 -2.21 3.35 -0.11
CA SER A 15 -0.89 3.96 -0.20
C SER A 15 -0.43 4.54 1.14
N GLN A 16 -1.34 5.16 1.89
CA GLN A 16 -1.04 5.64 3.23
C GLN A 16 -0.71 4.50 4.17
N ALA A 17 -1.50 3.42 4.12
CA ALA A 17 -1.26 2.24 4.95
C ALA A 17 0.11 1.63 4.64
N ASN A 18 0.47 1.54 3.36
CA ASN A 18 1.77 1.02 2.95
C ASN A 18 2.91 1.81 3.60
N ARG A 19 2.86 3.13 3.53
CA ARG A 19 3.90 3.98 4.12
C ARG A 19 3.94 3.86 5.65
N LYS A 20 2.78 3.79 6.28
CA LYS A 20 2.68 3.63 7.73
C LYS A 20 3.34 2.33 8.18
N TYR A 21 3.03 1.22 7.50
CA TYR A 21 3.59 -0.08 7.86
C TYR A 21 5.09 -0.16 7.59
N LYS A 22 5.59 0.49 6.54
CA LYS A 22 7.03 0.58 6.31
C LYS A 22 7.73 1.32 7.44
N SER A 23 7.15 2.42 7.92
CA SER A 23 7.70 3.17 9.04
C SER A 23 7.70 2.34 10.33
N PHE A 24 6.62 1.59 10.56
CA PHE A 24 6.54 0.70 11.72
C PHE A 24 7.59 -0.40 11.64
N ALA A 25 7.84 -0.95 10.44
CA ALA A 25 8.85 -1.97 10.26
C ALA A 25 10.25 -1.44 10.59
N GLU A 26 10.55 -0.23 10.14
CA GLU A 26 11.84 0.41 10.43
C GLU A 26 12.02 0.63 11.92
N ALA A 27 10.99 1.16 12.59
CA ALA A 27 11.04 1.39 14.03
C ALA A 27 11.23 0.08 14.80
N ALA A 28 10.51 -0.97 14.40
CA ALA A 28 10.62 -2.27 15.06
C ALA A 28 12.02 -2.85 14.87
N ALA A 29 12.58 -2.74 13.66
CA ALA A 29 13.93 -3.24 13.38
C ALA A 29 14.97 -2.49 14.21
N ASP A 30 14.84 -1.16 14.31
CA ASP A 30 15.76 -0.33 15.09
C ASP A 30 15.75 -0.70 16.57
N GLU A 31 14.60 -1.14 17.07
CA GLU A 31 14.47 -1.57 18.47
C GLU A 31 14.78 -3.04 18.67
N GLY A 32 15.16 -3.75 17.62
CA GLY A 32 15.54 -5.15 17.71
C GLY A 32 14.41 -6.16 17.65
N TYR A 33 13.20 -5.70 17.29
CA TYR A 33 12.03 -6.59 17.16
C TYR A 33 11.94 -7.14 15.74
N ASP A 34 12.83 -8.04 15.39
CA ASP A 34 12.98 -8.51 14.00
C ASP A 34 11.73 -9.20 13.47
N GLN A 35 11.05 -10.00 14.30
CA GLN A 35 9.84 -10.69 13.85
C GLN A 35 8.69 -9.71 13.61
N VAL A 36 8.59 -8.70 14.45
CA VAL A 36 7.59 -7.64 14.28
C VAL A 36 7.88 -6.85 13.00
N ALA A 37 9.15 -6.55 12.75
CA ALA A 37 9.57 -5.86 11.53
C ALA A 37 9.18 -6.66 10.29
N LYS A 38 9.39 -7.97 10.30
CA LYS A 38 9.02 -8.85 9.19
C LYS A 38 7.51 -8.84 8.95
N LEU A 39 6.72 -8.84 10.02
CA LEU A 39 5.27 -8.80 9.91
C LEU A 39 4.81 -7.50 9.24
N PHE A 40 5.35 -6.36 9.67
CA PHE A 40 4.99 -5.07 9.07
C PHE A 40 5.43 -4.97 7.61
N ARG A 41 6.59 -5.54 7.26
CA ARG A 41 7.06 -5.57 5.86
C ARG A 41 6.12 -6.40 5.00
N ALA A 42 5.68 -7.55 5.49
CA ALA A 42 4.74 -8.40 4.77
C ALA A 42 3.39 -7.70 4.58
N THR A 43 2.91 -7.01 5.62
CA THR A 43 1.66 -6.24 5.54
C THR A 43 1.79 -5.10 4.55
N SER A 44 2.92 -4.40 4.56
CA SER A 44 3.19 -3.33 3.59
C SER A 44 3.18 -3.87 2.16
N ALA A 45 3.79 -5.01 1.92
CA ALA A 45 3.81 -5.64 0.58
C ALA A 45 2.41 -6.00 0.12
N ALA A 46 1.56 -6.49 1.02
CA ALA A 46 0.17 -6.80 0.70
C ALA A 46 -0.61 -5.55 0.31
N GLU A 47 -0.42 -4.44 1.04
CA GLU A 47 -1.06 -3.18 0.71
C GLU A 47 -0.61 -2.65 -0.65
N GLU A 48 0.66 -2.85 -0.99
CA GLU A 48 1.19 -2.46 -2.29
C GLU A 48 0.52 -3.24 -3.43
N ILE A 49 0.30 -4.53 -3.24
CA ILE A 49 -0.41 -5.36 -4.21
C ILE A 49 -1.84 -4.87 -4.38
N HIS A 50 -2.52 -4.56 -3.28
CA HIS A 50 -3.89 -4.02 -3.30
C HIS A 50 -3.95 -2.70 -4.06
N ALA A 51 -3.00 -1.81 -3.81
CA ALA A 51 -2.93 -0.52 -4.51
C ALA A 51 -2.76 -0.71 -6.01
N LYS A 52 -1.90 -1.63 -6.43
CA LYS A 52 -1.70 -1.92 -7.86
C LYS A 52 -2.96 -2.48 -8.50
N ARG A 53 -3.68 -3.34 -7.79
CA ARG A 53 -4.95 -3.88 -8.28
C ARG A 53 -6.00 -2.78 -8.46
N LEU A 54 -6.06 -1.85 -7.52
CA LEU A 54 -6.98 -0.72 -7.61
C LEU A 54 -6.68 0.15 -8.82
N LEU A 55 -5.40 0.42 -9.08
CA LEU A 55 -5.01 1.18 -10.27
C LEU A 55 -5.39 0.44 -11.55
N ARG A 56 -5.23 -0.86 -11.55
CA ARG A 56 -5.56 -1.68 -12.72
C ARG A 56 -7.07 -1.69 -12.97
N VAL A 57 -7.86 -1.84 -11.92
CA VAL A 57 -9.33 -1.80 -12.01
C VAL A 57 -9.79 -0.43 -12.49
N GLY A 58 -9.13 0.63 -12.04
CA GLY A 58 -9.44 1.99 -12.47
C GLY A 58 -8.95 2.33 -13.88
N GLY A 59 -8.20 1.44 -14.52
CA GLY A 59 -7.69 1.67 -15.86
C GLY A 59 -6.46 2.56 -15.92
N TYR A 60 -5.80 2.79 -14.80
CA TYR A 60 -4.64 3.66 -14.75
C TYR A 60 -3.35 2.97 -15.14
N ILE A 61 -3.25 1.65 -14.90
CA ILE A 61 -2.06 0.87 -15.27
C ILE A 61 -2.30 0.23 -16.62
N GLY A 62 -1.32 0.34 -17.50
CA GLY A 62 -1.43 -0.22 -18.85
C GLY A 62 -2.09 0.70 -19.85
N THR A 63 -2.36 1.93 -19.44
CA THR A 63 -2.90 2.97 -20.29
C THR A 63 -1.87 4.09 -20.45
N THR A 64 -2.35 5.31 -20.64
CA THR A 64 -1.49 6.47 -20.84
C THR A 64 -0.81 6.96 -19.57
N VAL A 65 -1.12 6.38 -18.46
CA VAL A 65 -0.54 6.79 -17.18
C VAL A 65 0.95 6.49 -17.12
N ALA A 66 1.37 5.54 -17.87
CA ALA A 66 2.77 5.15 -17.91
C ALA A 66 3.70 6.35 -18.08
#